data_39d7889aff6c4503d4d8702b61370bed
#
_entry.id   39d7889aff6c4503d4d8702b61370bed
#
_cell.length_a   1.000
_cell.length_b   1.000
_cell.length_c   1.000
_cell.angle_alpha   90.00
_cell.angle_beta   90.00
_cell.angle_gamma   90.00
#
_symmetry.space_group_name_H-M   'P 1'
#
loop_
_entity.id
_entity.type
_entity.pdbx_description
1 polymer ?
#
loop_
_entity_poly.entity_id
_entity_poly.type
_entity_poly.pdbx_seq_one_letter_code
_entity_poly.pdbx_strand_id
1 'polypeptide(L)'
;GEFLRSIVPTNVIDAAANDRMLPMILFMAVFALASTRIARPQREMLATFFAGLASAMLVVIGWVLALAPLGVFALSLSVAAKSGTSAIGALAHYVVIVVLTGSVVFLAGYGIAALIARKPLMGFARAVLPAQTLGLSTQSSLASLPAMLGACRTLGLRETTAEFVLPLAVALFRATSPAMNLAVVIYVAHWYGVPLAPALIVSGWAMAILVSLSSVSLPGTISFVASVGPIAIAMGVPVEPLALLVAMEVLPDLMRTLGNVTMDVAITAVIDRAAGTGEDEEPR
;
A
#
# COMPACT_ATOMS: atom_id res chain seq x y z
N GLY A 1 -27.04 11.47 -5.00
CA GLY A 1 -27.16 10.81 -6.33
C GLY A 1 -26.00 11.01 -7.27
N GLU A 2 -25.33 12.16 -7.28
CA GLU A 2 -24.23 12.47 -8.22
C GLU A 2 -22.96 11.67 -7.91
N PHE A 3 -22.63 11.47 -6.65
CA PHE A 3 -21.48 10.67 -6.25
C PHE A 3 -21.58 9.22 -6.76
N LEU A 4 -22.74 8.59 -6.64
CA LEU A 4 -22.93 7.22 -7.15
C LEU A 4 -22.84 7.14 -8.68
N ARG A 5 -23.26 8.21 -9.38
CA ARG A 5 -23.11 8.30 -10.84
C ARG A 5 -21.66 8.53 -11.29
N SER A 6 -20.85 9.19 -10.47
CA SER A 6 -19.43 9.41 -10.76
C SER A 6 -18.56 8.16 -10.56
N ILE A 7 -19.05 7.17 -9.82
CA ILE A 7 -18.34 5.91 -9.55
C ILE A 7 -18.40 4.95 -10.77
N VAL A 8 -19.49 4.99 -11.54
CA VAL A 8 -19.64 4.12 -12.72
C VAL A 8 -19.13 4.88 -13.94
N PRO A 9 -18.04 4.43 -14.60
CA PRO A 9 -17.50 5.13 -15.75
C PRO A 9 -18.44 4.96 -16.96
N THR A 10 -18.80 6.06 -17.59
CA THR A 10 -19.47 6.04 -18.90
C THR A 10 -18.49 5.70 -20.02
N ASN A 11 -17.20 5.98 -19.81
CA ASN A 11 -16.11 5.62 -20.71
C ASN A 11 -14.87 5.28 -19.86
N VAL A 12 -14.42 4.05 -19.95
CA VAL A 12 -13.29 3.52 -19.16
C VAL A 12 -11.96 4.09 -19.62
N ILE A 13 -11.82 4.37 -20.91
CA ILE A 13 -10.60 4.95 -21.48
C ILE A 13 -10.48 6.42 -21.06
N ASP A 14 -11.58 7.16 -21.05
CA ASP A 14 -11.63 8.53 -20.51
C ASP A 14 -11.30 8.55 -19.01
N ALA A 15 -11.83 7.60 -18.25
CA ALA A 15 -11.50 7.46 -16.83
C ALA A 15 -10.00 7.20 -16.59
N ALA A 16 -9.39 6.36 -17.42
CA ALA A 16 -7.96 6.07 -17.35
C ALA A 16 -7.11 7.28 -17.78
N ALA A 17 -7.51 7.98 -18.85
CA ALA A 17 -6.78 9.13 -19.38
C ALA A 17 -6.83 10.36 -18.44
N ASN A 18 -7.87 10.47 -17.62
CA ASN A 18 -8.09 11.56 -16.67
C ASN A 18 -7.86 11.16 -15.20
N ASP A 19 -7.07 10.12 -14.95
CA ASP A 19 -6.68 9.63 -13.62
C ASP A 19 -7.87 9.35 -12.67
N ARG A 20 -9.05 9.03 -13.21
CA ARG A 20 -10.22 8.68 -12.41
C ARG A 20 -10.10 7.23 -11.94
N MET A 21 -9.27 7.00 -10.93
CA MET A 21 -8.90 5.66 -10.48
C MET A 21 -10.08 4.84 -9.99
N LEU A 22 -10.99 5.42 -9.18
CA LEU A 22 -12.12 4.68 -8.59
C LEU A 22 -13.07 4.09 -9.66
N PRO A 23 -13.56 4.85 -10.67
CA PRO A 23 -14.32 4.29 -11.77
C PRO A 23 -13.59 3.21 -12.56
N MET A 24 -12.29 3.40 -12.79
CA MET A 24 -11.46 2.43 -13.50
C MET A 24 -11.34 1.10 -12.74
N ILE A 25 -11.09 1.16 -11.43
CA ILE A 25 -10.97 -0.02 -10.57
C ILE A 25 -12.29 -0.78 -10.50
N LEU A 26 -13.41 -0.07 -10.33
CA LEU A 26 -14.72 -0.70 -10.32
C LEU A 26 -15.01 -1.43 -11.64
N PHE A 27 -14.73 -0.77 -12.77
CA PHE A 27 -14.87 -1.41 -14.08
C PHE A 27 -14.00 -2.65 -14.20
N MET A 28 -12.71 -2.56 -13.83
CA MET A 28 -11.77 -3.69 -13.88
C MET A 28 -12.18 -4.84 -12.96
N ALA A 29 -12.73 -4.55 -11.78
CA ALA A 29 -13.27 -5.56 -10.88
C ALA A 29 -14.47 -6.29 -11.50
N VAL A 30 -15.41 -5.56 -12.10
CA VAL A 30 -16.57 -6.14 -12.81
C VAL A 30 -16.10 -6.94 -14.03
N PHE A 31 -15.15 -6.43 -14.79
CA PHE A 31 -14.55 -7.12 -15.93
C PHE A 31 -13.87 -8.43 -15.51
N ALA A 32 -13.08 -8.39 -14.42
CA ALA A 32 -12.45 -9.59 -13.87
C ALA A 32 -13.49 -10.64 -13.43
N LEU A 33 -14.57 -10.22 -12.77
CA LEU A 33 -15.67 -11.08 -12.40
C LEU A 33 -16.37 -11.67 -13.65
N ALA A 34 -16.63 -10.86 -14.67
CA ALA A 34 -17.20 -11.35 -15.93
C ALA A 34 -16.28 -12.37 -16.61
N SER A 35 -14.96 -12.14 -16.57
CA SER A 35 -13.95 -13.04 -17.11
C SER A 35 -13.96 -14.44 -16.45
N THR A 36 -14.45 -14.56 -15.22
CA THR A 36 -14.62 -15.88 -14.56
C THR A 36 -15.73 -16.71 -15.17
N ARG A 37 -16.68 -16.08 -15.90
CA ARG A 37 -17.86 -16.72 -16.49
C ARG A 37 -17.66 -17.14 -17.95
N ILE A 38 -16.57 -16.76 -18.63
CA ILE A 38 -16.26 -17.14 -19.98
C ILE A 38 -15.56 -18.51 -20.04
N ALA A 39 -15.48 -19.10 -21.22
CA ALA A 39 -14.82 -20.40 -21.44
C ALA A 39 -13.33 -20.35 -21.01
N ARG A 40 -12.84 -21.45 -20.46
CA ARG A 40 -11.48 -21.56 -19.90
C ARG A 40 -10.37 -21.09 -20.85
N PRO A 41 -10.35 -21.45 -22.17
CA PRO A 41 -9.29 -21.00 -23.08
C PRO A 41 -9.24 -19.49 -23.24
N GLN A 42 -10.42 -18.83 -23.30
CA GLN A 42 -10.52 -17.37 -23.44
C GLN A 42 -10.07 -16.66 -22.15
N ARG A 43 -10.44 -17.21 -20.99
CA ARG A 43 -10.00 -16.69 -19.69
C ARG A 43 -8.48 -16.77 -19.53
N GLU A 44 -7.88 -17.90 -19.90
CA GLU A 44 -6.43 -18.08 -19.85
C GLU A 44 -5.69 -17.13 -20.81
N MET A 45 -6.25 -16.88 -21.98
CA MET A 45 -5.71 -15.90 -22.94
C MET A 45 -5.74 -14.49 -22.36
N LEU A 46 -6.86 -14.04 -21.78
CA LEU A 46 -6.97 -12.74 -21.14
C LEU A 46 -6.01 -12.61 -19.97
N ALA A 47 -5.92 -13.63 -19.11
CA ALA A 47 -4.98 -13.63 -17.98
C ALA A 47 -3.53 -13.51 -18.46
N THR A 48 -3.14 -14.24 -19.50
CA THR A 48 -1.81 -14.17 -20.10
C THR A 48 -1.54 -12.80 -20.71
N PHE A 49 -2.51 -12.21 -21.40
CA PHE A 49 -2.40 -10.86 -21.98
C PHE A 49 -2.16 -9.80 -20.90
N PHE A 50 -2.98 -9.79 -19.84
CA PHE A 50 -2.82 -8.80 -18.77
C PHE A 50 -1.55 -9.05 -17.96
N ALA A 51 -1.13 -10.29 -17.73
CA ALA A 51 0.14 -10.60 -17.09
C ALA A 51 1.33 -10.12 -17.93
N GLY A 52 1.29 -10.29 -19.24
CA GLY A 52 2.30 -9.78 -20.17
C GLY A 52 2.35 -8.24 -20.16
N LEU A 53 1.18 -7.60 -20.22
CA LEU A 53 1.08 -6.13 -20.13
C LEU A 53 1.64 -5.60 -18.81
N ALA A 54 1.27 -6.20 -17.69
CA ALA A 54 1.80 -5.83 -16.37
C ALA A 54 3.32 -6.01 -16.30
N SER A 55 3.86 -7.11 -16.83
CA SER A 55 5.30 -7.37 -16.86
C SER A 55 6.04 -6.33 -17.72
N ALA A 56 5.50 -5.97 -18.88
CA ALA A 56 6.07 -4.93 -19.72
C ALA A 56 6.07 -3.56 -19.01
N MET A 57 4.97 -3.21 -18.33
CA MET A 57 4.90 -1.97 -17.57
C MET A 57 5.87 -1.94 -16.39
N LEU A 58 6.11 -3.08 -15.72
CA LEU A 58 7.13 -3.17 -14.67
C LEU A 58 8.55 -2.91 -15.20
N VAL A 59 8.86 -3.32 -16.42
CA VAL A 59 10.14 -2.99 -17.08
C VAL A 59 10.24 -1.49 -17.33
N VAL A 60 9.20 -0.86 -17.88
CA VAL A 60 9.15 0.60 -18.10
C VAL A 60 9.34 1.35 -16.78
N ILE A 61 8.64 0.91 -15.72
CA ILE A 61 8.78 1.46 -14.37
C ILE A 61 10.22 1.30 -13.89
N GLY A 62 10.86 0.15 -14.12
CA GLY A 62 12.27 -0.08 -13.78
C GLY A 62 13.22 0.93 -14.46
N TRP A 63 12.97 1.27 -15.72
CA TRP A 63 13.76 2.30 -16.43
C TRP A 63 13.57 3.69 -15.81
N VAL A 64 12.33 4.06 -15.47
CA VAL A 64 12.04 5.33 -14.79
C VAL A 64 12.73 5.38 -13.42
N LEU A 65 12.66 4.26 -12.66
CA LEU A 65 13.34 4.16 -11.36
C LEU A 65 14.85 4.25 -11.46
N ALA A 66 15.46 3.77 -12.54
CA ALA A 66 16.90 3.92 -12.77
C ALA A 66 17.30 5.41 -12.91
N LEU A 67 16.38 6.28 -13.35
CA LEU A 67 16.58 7.73 -13.41
C LEU A 67 16.23 8.46 -12.11
N ALA A 68 15.54 7.81 -11.18
CA ALA A 68 15.09 8.41 -9.92
C ALA A 68 16.21 9.08 -9.10
N PRO A 69 17.44 8.52 -8.98
CA PRO A 69 18.52 9.18 -8.26
C PRO A 69 18.89 10.56 -8.81
N LEU A 70 18.84 10.73 -10.13
CA LEU A 70 19.09 12.03 -10.78
C LEU A 70 17.96 13.02 -10.48
N GLY A 71 16.71 12.58 -10.56
CA GLY A 71 15.53 13.39 -10.23
C GLY A 71 15.55 13.84 -8.76
N VAL A 72 15.82 12.90 -7.84
CA VAL A 72 15.93 13.17 -6.41
C VAL A 72 17.08 14.15 -6.12
N PHE A 73 18.25 13.95 -6.74
CA PHE A 73 19.38 14.86 -6.57
C PHE A 73 19.05 16.28 -7.06
N ALA A 74 18.48 16.41 -8.27
CA ALA A 74 18.13 17.71 -8.82
C ALA A 74 17.07 18.43 -7.97
N LEU A 75 16.06 17.71 -7.49
CA LEU A 75 15.03 18.25 -6.61
C LEU A 75 15.60 18.66 -5.26
N SER A 76 16.42 17.82 -4.64
CA SER A 76 17.08 18.12 -3.36
C SER A 76 17.99 19.33 -3.46
N LEU A 77 18.74 19.46 -4.57
CA LEU A 77 19.58 20.63 -4.82
C LEU A 77 18.76 21.91 -4.97
N SER A 78 17.67 21.84 -5.71
CA SER A 78 16.74 22.99 -5.87
C SER A 78 16.17 23.47 -4.53
N VAL A 79 15.80 22.53 -3.66
CA VAL A 79 15.29 22.82 -2.32
C VAL A 79 16.38 23.39 -1.42
N ALA A 80 17.55 22.77 -1.38
CA ALA A 80 18.67 23.27 -0.58
C ALA A 80 19.07 24.69 -0.99
N ALA A 81 19.07 25.00 -2.30
CA ALA A 81 19.36 26.32 -2.83
C ALA A 81 18.32 27.40 -2.45
N LYS A 82 17.04 27.01 -2.33
CA LYS A 82 15.94 27.94 -2.03
C LYS A 82 15.69 28.16 -0.52
N SER A 83 15.90 27.13 0.29
CA SER A 83 15.39 27.09 1.68
C SER A 83 16.51 27.03 2.74
N GLY A 84 17.76 26.89 2.34
CA GLY A 84 18.90 26.84 3.26
C GLY A 84 18.89 25.64 4.23
N THR A 85 19.67 25.73 5.32
CA THR A 85 19.83 24.61 6.28
C THR A 85 18.58 24.30 7.09
N SER A 86 17.65 25.25 7.25
CA SER A 86 16.38 25.03 7.97
C SER A 86 15.46 24.02 7.27
N ALA A 87 15.49 23.96 5.94
CA ALA A 87 14.73 22.99 5.16
C ALA A 87 15.19 21.55 5.43
N ILE A 88 16.47 21.32 5.61
CA ILE A 88 17.01 19.97 5.90
C ILE A 88 16.44 19.47 7.24
N GLY A 89 16.38 20.33 8.26
CA GLY A 89 15.77 19.99 9.54
C GLY A 89 14.28 19.64 9.42
N ALA A 90 13.51 20.42 8.66
CA ALA A 90 12.09 20.16 8.44
C ALA A 90 11.85 18.83 7.67
N LEU A 91 12.64 18.56 6.65
CA LEU A 91 12.56 17.31 5.89
C LEU A 91 12.96 16.09 6.73
N ALA A 92 14.01 16.21 7.54
CA ALA A 92 14.40 15.15 8.47
C ALA A 92 13.29 14.87 9.50
N HIS A 93 12.69 15.92 10.06
CA HIS A 93 11.56 15.79 10.98
C HIS A 93 10.35 15.13 10.30
N TYR A 94 10.04 15.50 9.07
CA TYR A 94 9.01 14.85 8.25
C TYR A 94 9.25 13.33 8.14
N VAL A 95 10.45 12.93 7.72
CA VAL A 95 10.80 11.51 7.56
C VAL A 95 10.62 10.76 8.89
N VAL A 96 11.10 11.33 9.99
CA VAL A 96 10.96 10.74 11.34
C VAL A 96 9.49 10.52 11.70
N ILE A 97 8.63 11.52 11.51
CA ILE A 97 7.20 11.40 11.84
C ILE A 97 6.51 10.32 11.01
N VAL A 98 6.76 10.29 9.70
CA VAL A 98 6.12 9.29 8.81
C VAL A 98 6.64 7.89 9.09
N VAL A 99 7.97 7.73 9.31
CA VAL A 99 8.55 6.43 9.69
C VAL A 99 8.04 5.96 11.05
N LEU A 100 7.93 6.83 12.04
CA LEU A 100 7.35 6.48 13.35
C LEU A 100 5.89 6.03 13.21
N THR A 101 5.10 6.69 12.36
CA THR A 101 3.72 6.27 12.08
C THR A 101 3.70 4.86 11.48
N GLY A 102 4.54 4.57 10.50
CA GLY A 102 4.68 3.23 9.93
C GLY A 102 5.17 2.20 10.95
N SER A 103 6.08 2.61 11.85
CA SER A 103 6.61 1.75 12.91
C SER A 103 5.53 1.33 13.91
N VAL A 104 4.57 2.20 14.22
CA VAL A 104 3.41 1.83 15.05
C VAL A 104 2.60 0.72 14.40
N VAL A 105 2.31 0.82 13.09
CA VAL A 105 1.58 -0.22 12.36
C VAL A 105 2.39 -1.51 12.27
N PHE A 106 3.70 -1.41 12.02
CA PHE A 106 4.62 -2.55 12.03
C PHE A 106 4.59 -3.29 13.37
N LEU A 107 4.73 -2.58 14.49
CA LEU A 107 4.68 -3.16 15.83
C LEU A 107 3.29 -3.72 16.17
N ALA A 108 2.22 -3.08 15.69
CA ALA A 108 0.86 -3.60 15.82
C ALA A 108 0.72 -4.97 15.15
N GLY A 109 1.41 -5.23 14.02
CA GLY A 109 1.45 -6.55 13.38
C GLY A 109 2.00 -7.64 14.31
N TYR A 110 3.09 -7.35 15.04
CA TYR A 110 3.61 -8.28 16.06
C TYR A 110 2.63 -8.45 17.23
N GLY A 111 2.00 -7.37 17.67
CA GLY A 111 0.96 -7.42 18.71
C GLY A 111 -0.23 -8.29 18.28
N ILE A 112 -0.72 -8.14 17.07
CA ILE A 112 -1.82 -8.94 16.50
C ILE A 112 -1.41 -10.42 16.41
N ALA A 113 -0.21 -10.71 15.92
CA ALA A 113 0.30 -12.07 15.85
C ALA A 113 0.39 -12.74 17.23
N ALA A 114 0.88 -12.02 18.24
CA ALA A 114 1.04 -12.54 19.58
C ALA A 114 -0.29 -12.65 20.34
N LEU A 115 -1.11 -11.61 20.33
CA LEU A 115 -2.31 -11.52 21.17
C LEU A 115 -3.54 -12.15 20.51
N ILE A 116 -3.73 -11.96 19.23
CA ILE A 116 -4.92 -12.40 18.49
C ILE A 116 -4.66 -13.78 17.85
N ALA A 117 -3.59 -13.92 17.05
CA ALA A 117 -3.25 -15.20 16.43
C ALA A 117 -2.59 -16.19 17.41
N ARG A 118 -2.24 -15.76 18.63
CA ARG A 118 -1.57 -16.56 19.69
C ARG A 118 -0.30 -17.26 19.22
N LYS A 119 0.44 -16.63 18.32
CA LYS A 119 1.75 -17.13 17.89
C LYS A 119 2.83 -16.58 18.82
N PRO A 120 3.83 -17.38 19.23
CA PRO A 120 4.92 -16.91 20.10
C PRO A 120 5.69 -15.79 19.38
N LEU A 121 5.91 -14.66 20.06
CA LEU A 121 6.49 -13.45 19.46
C LEU A 121 7.84 -13.72 18.76
N MET A 122 8.73 -14.47 19.41
CA MET A 122 10.04 -14.82 18.85
C MET A 122 9.91 -15.79 17.66
N GLY A 123 8.95 -16.72 17.72
CA GLY A 123 8.64 -17.63 16.61
C GLY A 123 8.11 -16.88 15.39
N PHE A 124 7.19 -15.93 15.62
CA PHE A 124 6.67 -15.05 14.56
C PHE A 124 7.77 -14.18 13.95
N ALA A 125 8.60 -13.54 14.79
CA ALA A 125 9.70 -12.70 14.34
C ALA A 125 10.68 -13.47 13.44
N ARG A 126 11.08 -14.67 13.85
CA ARG A 126 11.99 -15.52 13.05
C ARG A 126 11.35 -15.98 11.73
N ALA A 127 10.06 -16.30 11.75
CA ALA A 127 9.35 -16.78 10.58
C ALA A 127 9.19 -15.67 9.53
N VAL A 128 8.86 -14.43 9.95
CA VAL A 128 8.59 -13.31 9.02
C VAL A 128 9.87 -12.63 8.52
N LEU A 129 11.00 -12.80 9.20
CA LEU A 129 12.27 -12.12 8.87
C LEU A 129 12.72 -12.30 7.42
N PRO A 130 12.67 -13.49 6.78
CA PRO A 130 13.03 -13.65 5.37
C PRO A 130 12.13 -12.81 4.45
N ALA A 131 10.83 -12.74 4.73
CA ALA A 131 9.89 -11.94 3.96
C ALA A 131 10.14 -10.43 4.15
N GLN A 132 10.44 -9.99 5.35
CA GLN A 132 10.84 -8.60 5.65
C GLN A 132 12.14 -8.22 4.92
N THR A 133 13.15 -9.09 4.93
CA THR A 133 14.41 -8.86 4.24
C THR A 133 14.22 -8.73 2.73
N LEU A 134 13.40 -9.61 2.14
CA LEU A 134 13.08 -9.54 0.72
C LEU A 134 12.26 -8.28 0.40
N GLY A 135 11.30 -7.92 1.25
CA GLY A 135 10.52 -6.70 1.12
C GLY A 135 11.38 -5.44 1.16
N LEU A 136 12.33 -5.35 2.09
CA LEU A 136 13.28 -4.24 2.18
C LEU A 136 14.15 -4.12 0.93
N SER A 137 14.68 -5.25 0.43
CA SER A 137 15.57 -5.24 -0.73
C SER A 137 14.86 -4.91 -2.03
N THR A 138 13.60 -5.30 -2.17
CA THR A 138 12.79 -5.10 -3.38
C THR A 138 11.86 -3.90 -3.32
N GLN A 139 11.64 -3.33 -2.12
CA GLN A 139 10.62 -2.31 -1.85
C GLN A 139 9.22 -2.73 -2.36
N SER A 140 8.93 -4.02 -2.32
CA SER A 140 7.70 -4.59 -2.86
C SER A 140 7.15 -5.70 -1.98
N SER A 141 5.98 -5.46 -1.40
CA SER A 141 5.24 -6.50 -0.66
C SER A 141 4.83 -7.65 -1.59
N LEU A 142 4.51 -7.35 -2.86
CA LEU A 142 4.14 -8.37 -3.84
C LEU A 142 5.32 -9.32 -4.16
N ALA A 143 6.53 -8.77 -4.34
CA ALA A 143 7.73 -9.58 -4.56
C ALA A 143 8.06 -10.46 -3.35
N SER A 144 7.61 -10.08 -2.15
CA SER A 144 7.81 -10.82 -0.90
C SER A 144 6.81 -11.95 -0.69
N LEU A 145 5.78 -12.08 -1.52
CA LEU A 145 4.70 -13.07 -1.38
C LEU A 145 5.21 -14.52 -1.22
N PRO A 146 6.19 -15.01 -2.01
CA PRO A 146 6.72 -16.37 -1.82
C PRO A 146 7.37 -16.57 -0.46
N ALA A 147 8.09 -15.55 0.05
CA ALA A 147 8.71 -15.60 1.37
C ALA A 147 7.68 -15.51 2.51
N MET A 148 6.58 -14.76 2.32
CA MET A 148 5.45 -14.73 3.26
C MET A 148 4.74 -16.08 3.32
N LEU A 149 4.56 -16.78 2.20
CA LEU A 149 4.05 -18.16 2.18
C LEU A 149 4.97 -19.10 2.98
N GLY A 150 6.29 -18.95 2.81
CA GLY A 150 7.28 -19.67 3.62
C GLY A 150 7.17 -19.37 5.12
N ALA A 151 6.92 -18.11 5.49
CA ALA A 151 6.67 -17.71 6.87
C ALA A 151 5.41 -18.38 7.44
N CYS A 152 4.32 -18.42 6.67
CA CYS A 152 3.08 -19.09 7.07
C CYS A 152 3.29 -20.58 7.31
N ARG A 153 4.04 -21.28 6.44
CA ARG A 153 4.42 -22.68 6.64
C ARG A 153 5.24 -22.89 7.92
N THR A 154 6.22 -22.02 8.17
CA THR A 154 7.04 -22.05 9.38
C THR A 154 6.21 -21.85 10.66
N LEU A 155 5.15 -21.03 10.57
CA LEU A 155 4.21 -20.80 11.67
C LEU A 155 3.17 -21.92 11.84
N GLY A 156 3.18 -22.94 10.97
CA GLY A 156 2.22 -24.06 10.99
C GLY A 156 0.81 -23.61 10.62
N LEU A 157 0.65 -22.64 9.70
CA LEU A 157 -0.65 -22.25 9.17
C LEU A 157 -1.06 -23.20 8.05
N ARG A 158 -2.37 -23.40 7.87
CA ARG A 158 -2.91 -24.21 6.80
C ARG A 158 -2.55 -23.59 5.43
N GLU A 159 -2.08 -24.43 4.53
CA GLU A 159 -1.64 -23.99 3.20
C GLU A 159 -2.79 -23.36 2.42
N THR A 160 -3.99 -23.95 2.50
CA THR A 160 -5.21 -23.41 1.87
C THR A 160 -5.55 -22.00 2.35
N THR A 161 -5.41 -21.73 3.66
CA THR A 161 -5.63 -20.38 4.21
C THR A 161 -4.57 -19.41 3.71
N ALA A 162 -3.29 -19.80 3.76
CA ALA A 162 -2.18 -18.95 3.36
C ALA A 162 -2.22 -18.60 1.87
N GLU A 163 -2.46 -19.59 0.99
CA GLU A 163 -2.53 -19.39 -0.46
C GLU A 163 -3.73 -18.55 -0.90
N PHE A 164 -4.81 -18.52 -0.12
CA PHE A 164 -5.97 -17.68 -0.40
C PHE A 164 -5.83 -16.27 0.19
N VAL A 165 -5.45 -16.17 1.47
CA VAL A 165 -5.47 -14.90 2.21
C VAL A 165 -4.31 -14.00 1.83
N LEU A 166 -3.09 -14.51 1.70
CA LEU A 166 -1.92 -13.68 1.42
C LEU A 166 -2.00 -12.90 0.12
N PRO A 167 -2.36 -13.49 -1.04
CA PRO A 167 -2.51 -12.71 -2.26
C PRO A 167 -3.56 -11.59 -2.15
N LEU A 168 -4.66 -11.84 -1.44
CA LEU A 168 -5.68 -10.84 -1.18
C LEU A 168 -5.18 -9.74 -0.24
N ALA A 169 -4.45 -10.10 0.82
CA ALA A 169 -3.88 -9.14 1.76
C ALA A 169 -2.88 -8.22 1.04
N VAL A 170 -1.94 -8.78 0.29
CA VAL A 170 -0.96 -7.99 -0.49
C VAL A 170 -1.64 -7.05 -1.49
N ALA A 171 -2.73 -7.51 -2.13
CA ALA A 171 -3.43 -6.72 -3.12
C ALA A 171 -4.29 -5.60 -2.52
N LEU A 172 -4.97 -5.86 -1.40
CA LEU A 172 -6.05 -5.00 -0.89
C LEU A 172 -5.77 -4.39 0.48
N PHE A 173 -5.09 -5.12 1.38
CA PHE A 173 -5.07 -4.74 2.78
C PHE A 173 -4.12 -3.58 3.08
N ARG A 174 -2.90 -3.57 2.56
CA ARG A 174 -1.89 -2.48 2.64
C ARG A 174 -1.98 -1.63 3.93
N ALA A 175 -1.92 -2.27 5.09
CA ALA A 175 -2.26 -1.71 6.40
C ALA A 175 -1.53 -0.39 6.76
N THR A 176 -0.28 -0.20 6.30
CA THR A 176 0.50 1.00 6.59
C THR A 176 0.11 2.20 5.74
N SER A 177 -0.41 1.97 4.52
CA SER A 177 -0.64 3.05 3.56
C SER A 177 -1.65 4.09 4.03
N PRO A 178 -2.83 3.76 4.57
CA PRO A 178 -3.77 4.76 5.05
C PRO A 178 -3.18 5.62 6.16
N ALA A 179 -2.49 5.01 7.13
CA ALA A 179 -1.92 5.71 8.27
C ALA A 179 -0.77 6.65 7.85
N MET A 180 0.16 6.16 7.05
CA MET A 180 1.33 6.93 6.62
C MET A 180 0.95 8.04 5.63
N ASN A 181 0.06 7.78 4.67
CA ASN A 181 -0.38 8.78 3.71
C ASN A 181 -1.17 9.91 4.40
N LEU A 182 -2.02 9.56 5.38
CA LEU A 182 -2.71 10.57 6.18
C LEU A 182 -1.74 11.39 7.02
N ALA A 183 -0.72 10.76 7.61
CA ALA A 183 0.32 11.46 8.37
C ALA A 183 1.09 12.47 7.51
N VAL A 184 1.37 12.13 6.24
CA VAL A 184 1.96 13.09 5.27
C VAL A 184 1.07 14.32 5.10
N VAL A 185 -0.23 14.12 4.86
CA VAL A 185 -1.17 15.24 4.64
C VAL A 185 -1.32 16.09 5.90
N ILE A 186 -1.43 15.48 7.08
CA ILE A 186 -1.48 16.21 8.35
C ILE A 186 -0.19 17.01 8.57
N TYR A 187 0.97 16.45 8.23
CA TYR A 187 2.25 17.14 8.31
C TYR A 187 2.30 18.36 7.40
N VAL A 188 1.86 18.20 6.12
CA VAL A 188 1.79 19.33 5.17
C VAL A 188 0.81 20.40 5.66
N ALA A 189 -0.36 20.00 6.17
CA ALA A 189 -1.33 20.93 6.74
C ALA A 189 -0.72 21.75 7.89
N HIS A 190 0.00 21.10 8.81
CA HIS A 190 0.70 21.78 9.89
C HIS A 190 1.77 22.74 9.36
N TRP A 191 2.55 22.30 8.37
CA TRP A 191 3.62 23.10 7.78
C TRP A 191 3.10 24.37 7.10
N TYR A 192 1.92 24.28 6.47
CA TYR A 192 1.27 25.40 5.78
C TYR A 192 0.27 26.17 6.66
N GLY A 193 0.13 25.80 7.93
CA GLY A 193 -0.82 26.45 8.85
C GLY A 193 -2.28 26.25 8.48
N VAL A 194 -2.61 25.16 7.76
CA VAL A 194 -3.99 24.83 7.38
C VAL A 194 -4.72 24.25 8.58
N PRO A 195 -5.81 24.86 9.08
CA PRO A 195 -6.56 24.36 10.22
C PRO A 195 -7.33 23.09 9.82
N LEU A 196 -7.08 21.99 10.54
CA LEU A 196 -7.78 20.72 10.32
C LEU A 196 -8.95 20.57 11.29
N ALA A 197 -10.16 20.86 10.83
CA ALA A 197 -11.37 20.52 11.57
C ALA A 197 -11.53 18.99 11.66
N PRO A 198 -12.16 18.44 12.73
CA PRO A 198 -12.38 17.00 12.88
C PRO A 198 -13.05 16.33 11.66
N ALA A 199 -13.97 17.03 11.01
CA ALA A 199 -14.63 16.54 9.80
C ALA A 199 -13.65 16.34 8.62
N LEU A 200 -12.64 17.21 8.48
CA LEU A 200 -11.60 17.09 7.45
C LEU A 200 -10.68 15.89 7.74
N ILE A 201 -10.37 15.65 9.02
CA ILE A 201 -9.57 14.47 9.41
C ILE A 201 -10.33 13.18 9.08
N VAL A 202 -11.63 13.12 9.37
CA VAL A 202 -12.48 11.96 9.03
C VAL A 202 -12.56 11.77 7.51
N SER A 203 -12.73 12.83 6.73
CA SER A 203 -12.75 12.74 5.26
C SER A 203 -11.39 12.28 4.71
N GLY A 204 -10.29 12.78 5.26
CA GLY A 204 -8.94 12.35 4.92
C GLY A 204 -8.69 10.87 5.24
N TRP A 205 -9.15 10.41 6.40
CA TRP A 205 -9.06 9.01 6.79
C TRP A 205 -9.87 8.09 5.86
N ALA A 206 -11.11 8.46 5.55
CA ALA A 206 -11.94 7.72 4.61
C ALA A 206 -11.29 7.67 3.21
N MET A 207 -10.79 8.81 2.73
CA MET A 207 -10.09 8.86 1.45
C MET A 207 -8.79 8.04 1.47
N ALA A 208 -8.03 8.06 2.56
CA ALA A 208 -6.81 7.27 2.69
C ALA A 208 -7.06 5.76 2.57
N ILE A 209 -8.16 5.27 3.15
CA ILE A 209 -8.60 3.87 3.01
C ILE A 209 -8.98 3.58 1.55
N LEU A 210 -9.81 4.42 0.93
CA LEU A 210 -10.25 4.23 -0.45
C LEU A 210 -9.05 4.20 -1.43
N VAL A 211 -8.14 5.14 -1.29
CA VAL A 211 -6.93 5.20 -2.12
C VAL A 211 -6.04 3.99 -1.87
N SER A 212 -5.91 3.53 -0.63
CA SER A 212 -5.12 2.34 -0.30
C SER A 212 -5.65 1.08 -1.00
N LEU A 213 -6.97 0.90 -1.03
CA LEU A 213 -7.62 -0.21 -1.74
C LEU A 213 -7.43 -0.13 -3.26
N SER A 214 -7.26 1.06 -3.81
CA SER A 214 -7.14 1.30 -5.25
C SER A 214 -5.70 1.33 -5.75
N SER A 215 -4.72 1.47 -4.86
CA SER A 215 -3.32 1.64 -5.26
C SER A 215 -2.65 0.30 -5.56
N VAL A 216 -1.91 0.26 -6.67
CA VAL A 216 -1.07 -0.89 -7.05
C VAL A 216 0.18 -0.93 -6.16
N SER A 217 0.73 -2.12 -5.87
CA SER A 217 1.99 -2.30 -5.15
C SER A 217 3.19 -1.87 -6.01
N LEU A 218 3.31 -0.57 -6.24
CA LEU A 218 4.46 0.06 -6.88
C LEU A 218 5.36 0.69 -5.81
N PRO A 219 6.67 0.86 -6.09
CA PRO A 219 7.56 1.63 -5.22
C PRO A 219 6.98 3.00 -4.89
N GLY A 220 7.08 3.43 -3.63
CA GLY A 220 6.44 4.64 -3.11
C GLY A 220 6.78 5.90 -3.88
N THR A 221 8.01 6.02 -4.37
CA THR A 221 8.45 7.17 -5.17
C THR A 221 7.62 7.42 -6.43
N ILE A 222 7.02 6.38 -7.02
CA ILE A 222 6.17 6.51 -8.22
C ILE A 222 4.73 6.77 -7.83
N SER A 223 4.22 6.05 -6.83
CA SER A 223 2.82 6.10 -6.44
C SER A 223 2.50 7.18 -5.40
N PHE A 224 3.51 7.89 -4.87
CA PHE A 224 3.36 8.82 -3.75
C PHE A 224 2.34 9.91 -4.02
N VAL A 225 2.53 10.70 -5.06
CA VAL A 225 1.63 11.82 -5.38
C VAL A 225 0.23 11.31 -5.73
N ALA A 226 0.13 10.21 -6.47
CA ALA A 226 -1.15 9.60 -6.82
C ALA A 226 -1.89 9.04 -5.59
N SER A 227 -1.17 8.60 -4.56
CA SER A 227 -1.76 8.08 -3.33
C SER A 227 -2.06 9.14 -2.28
N VAL A 228 -1.24 10.18 -2.18
CA VAL A 228 -1.38 11.23 -1.15
C VAL A 228 -2.20 12.42 -1.66
N GLY A 229 -2.10 12.75 -2.95
CA GLY A 229 -2.79 13.90 -3.56
C GLY A 229 -4.30 13.90 -3.34
N PRO A 230 -5.04 12.82 -3.62
CA PRO A 230 -6.48 12.75 -3.36
C PRO A 230 -6.86 13.00 -1.90
N ILE A 231 -6.02 12.55 -0.95
CA ILE A 231 -6.22 12.77 0.49
C ILE A 231 -6.04 14.26 0.82
N ALA A 232 -4.97 14.87 0.29
CA ALA A 232 -4.70 16.29 0.47
C ALA A 232 -5.85 17.14 -0.07
N ILE A 233 -6.34 16.85 -1.27
CA ILE A 233 -7.49 17.54 -1.87
C ILE A 233 -8.74 17.38 -1.00
N ALA A 234 -9.04 16.17 -0.52
CA ALA A 234 -10.20 15.93 0.35
C ALA A 234 -10.13 16.68 1.68
N MET A 235 -8.93 16.99 2.14
CA MET A 235 -8.67 17.75 3.38
C MET A 235 -8.45 19.25 3.15
N GLY A 236 -8.50 19.74 1.89
CA GLY A 236 -8.23 21.13 1.58
C GLY A 236 -6.77 21.54 1.80
N VAL A 237 -5.82 20.58 1.73
CA VAL A 237 -4.39 20.79 1.93
C VAL A 237 -3.70 20.97 0.58
N PRO A 238 -2.75 21.92 0.44
CA PRO A 238 -1.98 22.13 -0.79
C PRO A 238 -1.27 20.86 -1.27
N VAL A 239 -1.28 20.58 -2.55
CA VAL A 239 -0.63 19.39 -3.16
C VAL A 239 0.79 19.68 -3.66
N GLU A 240 1.14 20.94 -3.90
CA GLU A 240 2.43 21.37 -4.44
C GLU A 240 3.63 20.88 -3.61
N PRO A 241 3.58 20.84 -2.26
CA PRO A 241 4.67 20.34 -1.44
C PRO A 241 4.96 18.86 -1.63
N LEU A 242 3.98 18.09 -2.10
CA LEU A 242 4.15 16.65 -2.31
C LEU A 242 5.26 16.34 -3.33
N ALA A 243 5.44 17.18 -4.33
CA ALA A 243 6.51 17.02 -5.31
C ALA A 243 7.91 17.06 -4.66
N LEU A 244 8.07 17.86 -3.59
CA LEU A 244 9.30 17.89 -2.81
C LEU A 244 9.45 16.64 -1.94
N LEU A 245 8.37 16.22 -1.28
CA LEU A 245 8.38 15.11 -0.34
C LEU A 245 8.63 13.76 -1.02
N VAL A 246 8.34 13.61 -2.33
CA VAL A 246 8.72 12.43 -3.14
C VAL A 246 10.21 12.10 -2.97
N ALA A 247 11.08 13.12 -2.93
CA ALA A 247 12.52 12.91 -2.77
C ALA A 247 12.90 12.25 -1.44
N MET A 248 12.05 12.41 -0.42
CA MET A 248 12.28 11.85 0.93
C MET A 248 11.57 10.50 1.14
N GLU A 249 10.82 10.00 0.16
CA GLU A 249 9.92 8.85 0.33
C GLU A 249 10.65 7.51 0.48
N VAL A 250 11.92 7.43 0.15
CA VAL A 250 12.69 6.15 0.19
C VAL A 250 12.64 5.50 1.59
N LEU A 251 12.94 6.24 2.65
CA LEU A 251 12.91 5.70 4.02
C LEU A 251 11.49 5.38 4.50
N PRO A 252 10.50 6.28 4.34
CA PRO A 252 9.10 5.94 4.59
C PRO A 252 8.63 4.70 3.84
N ASP A 253 9.00 4.52 2.57
CA ASP A 253 8.56 3.38 1.76
C ASP A 253 9.15 2.05 2.23
N LEU A 254 10.40 2.04 2.69
CA LEU A 254 10.99 0.87 3.36
C LEU A 254 10.15 0.46 4.58
N MET A 255 9.77 1.44 5.41
CA MET A 255 8.96 1.17 6.60
C MET A 255 7.52 0.73 6.23
N ARG A 256 6.96 1.32 5.17
CA ARG A 256 5.66 0.93 4.60
C ARG A 256 5.67 -0.54 4.19
N THR A 257 6.70 -0.96 3.46
CA THR A 257 6.86 -2.34 3.00
C THR A 257 7.02 -3.31 4.16
N LEU A 258 7.86 -2.98 5.14
CA LEU A 258 8.03 -3.78 6.36
C LEU A 258 6.71 -3.99 7.10
N GLY A 259 5.98 -2.91 7.32
CA GLY A 259 4.71 -2.96 8.03
C GLY A 259 3.66 -3.77 7.28
N ASN A 260 3.54 -3.60 5.96
CA ASN A 260 2.60 -4.38 5.15
C ASN A 260 2.94 -5.88 5.19
N VAL A 261 4.18 -6.27 4.88
CA VAL A 261 4.62 -7.68 4.90
C VAL A 261 4.36 -8.34 6.27
N THR A 262 4.65 -7.63 7.35
CA THR A 262 4.44 -8.13 8.71
C THR A 262 2.95 -8.29 9.01
N MET A 263 2.16 -7.29 8.66
CA MET A 263 0.73 -7.28 8.93
C MET A 263 -0.02 -8.33 8.09
N ASP A 264 0.37 -8.53 6.83
CA ASP A 264 -0.23 -9.54 5.94
C ASP A 264 -0.06 -10.94 6.52
N VAL A 265 1.14 -11.29 7.01
CA VAL A 265 1.38 -12.59 7.68
C VAL A 265 0.63 -12.68 9.01
N ALA A 266 0.57 -11.59 9.79
CA ALA A 266 -0.13 -11.57 11.07
C ALA A 266 -1.64 -11.78 10.90
N ILE A 267 -2.27 -11.08 9.95
CA ILE A 267 -3.70 -11.24 9.65
C ILE A 267 -4.01 -12.61 9.08
N THR A 268 -3.14 -13.16 8.22
CA THR A 268 -3.27 -14.53 7.73
C THR A 268 -3.30 -15.53 8.89
N ALA A 269 -2.43 -15.35 9.89
CA ALA A 269 -2.41 -16.20 11.08
C ALA A 269 -3.68 -16.03 11.95
N VAL A 270 -4.25 -14.83 12.00
CA VAL A 270 -5.54 -14.59 12.70
C VAL A 270 -6.68 -15.32 12.01
N ILE A 271 -6.77 -15.19 10.68
CA ILE A 271 -7.83 -15.83 9.86
C ILE A 271 -7.70 -17.35 9.93
N ASP A 272 -6.48 -17.88 9.85
CA ASP A 272 -6.22 -19.31 9.96
C ASP A 272 -6.71 -19.87 11.31
N ARG A 273 -6.41 -19.15 12.38
CA ARG A 273 -6.88 -19.54 13.71
C ARG A 273 -8.40 -19.50 13.81
N ALA A 274 -9.04 -18.44 13.30
CA ALA A 274 -10.51 -18.28 13.35
C ALA A 274 -11.21 -19.38 12.56
N ALA A 275 -10.68 -19.77 11.40
CA ALA A 275 -11.23 -20.84 10.58
C ALA A 275 -11.04 -22.24 11.21
N GLY A 276 -9.93 -22.46 11.96
CA GLY A 276 -9.71 -23.74 12.69
C GLY A 276 -10.65 -23.97 13.86
N THR A 277 -11.12 -22.91 14.51
CA THR A 277 -12.09 -23.02 15.60
C THR A 277 -13.51 -23.35 15.12
N GLY A 278 -13.81 -23.17 13.83
CA GLY A 278 -15.12 -23.52 13.26
C GLY A 278 -15.27 -24.98 12.85
N GLU A 279 -14.14 -25.68 12.58
CA GLU A 279 -14.16 -27.11 12.22
C GLU A 279 -14.31 -28.04 13.44
N ASP A 280 -13.97 -27.54 14.65
CA ASP A 280 -14.08 -28.30 15.91
C ASP A 280 -15.51 -28.25 16.51
N GLU A 281 -16.42 -27.43 15.96
CA GLU A 281 -17.82 -27.27 16.45
C GLU A 281 -18.89 -28.02 15.62
N GLU A 282 -18.54 -28.72 14.52
CA GLU A 282 -19.50 -29.60 13.87
C GLU A 282 -19.61 -30.93 14.67
N PRO A 283 -20.76 -31.22 15.31
CA PRO A 283 -20.96 -32.49 16.00
C PRO A 283 -21.01 -33.62 14.97
N ARG A 284 -20.20 -34.63 15.18
CA ARG A 284 -20.23 -35.91 14.44
C ARG A 284 -21.58 -36.63 14.64
#